data_ff4208f0591e38ea88c00d8e470cef5c
#
_entry.id   ff4208f0591e38ea88c00d8e470cef5c
#
_cell.length_a   1.000
_cell.length_b   1.000
_cell.length_c   1.000
_cell.angle_alpha   90.00
_cell.angle_beta   90.00
_cell.angle_gamma   90.00
#
_symmetry.space_group_name_H-M   'P 1'
#
loop_
_entity.id
_entity.type
_entity.pdbx_description
1 polymer ?
#
loop_
_entity_poly.entity_id
_entity_poly.type
_entity_poly.pdbx_seq_one_letter_code
_entity_poly.pdbx_strand_id
1 'polypeptide(L)'
;MQVSDGRGRSVADGGLGRWLAAVAPRSARGELGVAFVSDSRMRALNKKYRRKDYATDVLSFPGDILGDLVIATGVAKRQARDAGHSYQTELRVLALHGLLHLLGYDHEDPDDKGRMARMETRLRRKGGLKAGLIGRAVAPPAAASSESASRAAAIRK
;
A
#
# COMPACT_ATOMS: atom_id res chain seq x y z
N MET A 1 -1.50 7.28 -13.44
CA MET A 1 -0.83 6.17 -12.71
C MET A 1 -0.16 5.24 -13.71
N GLN A 2 1.07 4.85 -13.43
CA GLN A 2 1.79 3.87 -14.23
C GLN A 2 2.08 2.63 -13.40
N VAL A 3 1.82 1.46 -13.96
CA VAL A 3 2.06 0.18 -13.30
C VAL A 3 3.12 -0.59 -14.08
N SER A 4 4.14 -1.05 -13.37
CA SER A 4 5.27 -1.75 -13.97
C SER A 4 5.67 -2.99 -13.16
N ASP A 5 6.49 -3.83 -13.77
CA ASP A 5 7.14 -4.94 -13.05
C ASP A 5 8.44 -4.44 -12.39
N GLY A 6 9.18 -5.37 -11.76
CA GLY A 6 10.44 -5.04 -11.10
C GLY A 6 11.55 -4.58 -12.03
N ARG A 7 11.36 -4.65 -13.34
CA ARG A 7 12.31 -4.19 -14.35
C ARG A 7 11.84 -2.93 -15.07
N GLY A 8 10.78 -2.29 -14.58
CA GLY A 8 10.24 -1.08 -15.16
C GLY A 8 9.38 -1.27 -16.42
N ARG A 9 9.05 -2.51 -16.77
CA ARG A 9 8.19 -2.78 -17.95
C ARG A 9 6.73 -2.62 -17.56
N SER A 10 5.94 -1.98 -18.43
CA SER A 10 4.50 -1.84 -18.21
C SER A 10 3.83 -3.21 -18.12
N VAL A 11 2.93 -3.37 -17.16
CA VAL A 11 2.16 -4.60 -16.97
C VAL A 11 0.69 -4.26 -16.79
N ALA A 12 -0.17 -5.25 -17.06
CA ALA A 12 -1.60 -5.12 -16.83
C ALA A 12 -1.87 -4.94 -15.34
N ASP A 13 -2.75 -4.01 -15.01
CA ASP A 13 -3.03 -3.66 -13.61
C ASP A 13 -4.37 -4.21 -13.09
N GLY A 14 -5.12 -4.92 -13.93
CA GLY A 14 -6.42 -5.47 -13.53
C GLY A 14 -7.45 -4.41 -13.13
N GLY A 15 -7.30 -3.19 -13.62
CA GLY A 15 -8.18 -2.07 -13.30
C GLY A 15 -7.78 -1.31 -12.04
N LEU A 16 -6.63 -1.61 -11.43
CA LEU A 16 -6.19 -0.95 -10.21
C LEU A 16 -6.08 0.56 -10.37
N GLY A 17 -5.48 1.02 -11.47
CA GLY A 17 -5.30 2.46 -11.73
C GLY A 17 -6.62 3.21 -11.82
N ARG A 18 -7.58 2.65 -12.55
CA ARG A 18 -8.91 3.25 -12.68
C ARG A 18 -9.63 3.29 -11.34
N TRP A 19 -9.57 2.18 -10.60
CA TRP A 19 -10.20 2.10 -9.28
C TRP A 19 -9.59 3.13 -8.32
N LEU A 20 -8.27 3.18 -8.25
CA LEU A 20 -7.57 4.08 -7.33
C LEU A 20 -7.85 5.54 -7.68
N ALA A 21 -7.86 5.89 -8.96
CA ALA A 21 -8.19 7.24 -9.41
C ALA A 21 -9.62 7.65 -9.01
N ALA A 22 -10.55 6.69 -9.05
CA ALA A 22 -11.95 6.95 -8.67
C ALA A 22 -12.12 7.18 -7.17
N VAL A 23 -11.33 6.54 -6.32
CA VAL A 23 -11.47 6.67 -4.86
C VAL A 23 -10.52 7.68 -4.24
N ALA A 24 -9.43 8.03 -4.90
CA ALA A 24 -8.41 8.90 -4.35
C ALA A 24 -8.99 10.24 -3.91
N PRO A 25 -8.54 10.78 -2.76
CA PRO A 25 -8.99 12.09 -2.32
C PRO A 25 -8.43 13.18 -3.23
N ARG A 26 -9.04 14.36 -3.21
CA ARG A 26 -8.63 15.50 -4.05
C ARG A 26 -7.19 15.94 -3.78
N SER A 27 -6.66 15.67 -2.60
CA SER A 27 -5.27 15.97 -2.26
C SER A 27 -4.27 15.10 -3.00
N ALA A 28 -4.70 13.97 -3.57
CA ALA A 28 -3.82 13.07 -4.33
C ALA A 28 -3.62 13.62 -5.75
N ARG A 29 -2.62 14.46 -5.90
CA ARG A 29 -2.27 15.09 -7.18
C ARG A 29 -0.91 14.62 -7.64
N GLY A 30 -0.74 14.52 -8.96
CA GLY A 30 0.52 14.15 -9.58
C GLY A 30 0.56 12.69 -10.00
N GLU A 31 1.72 12.28 -10.48
CA GLU A 31 1.93 10.93 -10.97
C GLU A 31 2.18 9.96 -9.83
N LEU A 32 1.52 8.82 -9.89
CA LEU A 32 1.73 7.70 -8.99
C LEU A 32 2.31 6.54 -9.79
N GLY A 33 3.49 6.08 -9.43
CA GLY A 33 4.07 4.85 -9.96
C GLY A 33 3.73 3.69 -9.02
N VAL A 34 3.43 2.53 -9.60
CA VAL A 34 3.24 1.30 -8.83
C VAL A 34 4.07 0.20 -9.48
N ALA A 35 4.99 -0.38 -8.74
CA ALA A 35 5.81 -1.50 -9.22
C ALA A 35 5.42 -2.78 -8.50
N PHE A 36 5.16 -3.82 -9.28
CA PHE A 36 4.95 -5.17 -8.75
C PHE A 36 6.27 -5.92 -8.78
N VAL A 37 6.73 -6.37 -7.61
CA VAL A 37 8.03 -7.02 -7.48
C VAL A 37 7.89 -8.38 -6.81
N SER A 38 8.93 -9.21 -6.97
CA SER A 38 9.01 -10.48 -6.25
C SER A 38 9.25 -10.24 -4.76
N ASP A 39 8.97 -11.25 -3.96
CA ASP A 39 9.24 -11.19 -2.52
C ASP A 39 10.73 -11.01 -2.23
N SER A 40 11.61 -11.65 -3.01
CA SER A 40 13.05 -11.51 -2.82
C SER A 40 13.51 -10.08 -3.13
N ARG A 41 12.96 -9.46 -4.16
CA ARG A 41 13.25 -8.04 -4.47
C ARG A 41 12.73 -7.13 -3.37
N MET A 42 11.52 -7.39 -2.87
CA MET A 42 10.95 -6.63 -1.77
C MET A 42 11.80 -6.74 -0.51
N ARG A 43 12.28 -7.95 -0.19
CA ARG A 43 13.17 -8.16 0.94
C ARG A 43 14.42 -7.30 0.83
N ALA A 44 15.05 -7.27 -0.36
CA ALA A 44 16.22 -6.44 -0.60
C ALA A 44 15.93 -4.95 -0.42
N LEU A 45 14.80 -4.47 -0.93
CA LEU A 45 14.39 -3.08 -0.77
C LEU A 45 14.11 -2.73 0.69
N ASN A 46 13.40 -3.61 1.38
CA ASN A 46 13.07 -3.39 2.79
C ASN A 46 14.34 -3.37 3.66
N LYS A 47 15.29 -4.23 3.38
CA LYS A 47 16.58 -4.24 4.06
C LYS A 47 17.37 -2.96 3.81
N LYS A 48 17.42 -2.53 2.54
CA LYS A 48 18.17 -1.34 2.13
C LYS A 48 17.59 -0.06 2.73
N TYR A 49 16.28 0.13 2.66
CA TYR A 49 15.63 1.39 3.02
C TYR A 49 15.06 1.41 4.42
N ARG A 50 14.80 0.26 5.00
CA ARG A 50 14.15 0.13 6.30
C ARG A 50 14.98 -0.64 7.30
N ARG A 51 16.08 -1.24 6.87
CA ARG A 51 16.94 -2.11 7.68
C ARG A 51 16.18 -3.29 8.28
N LYS A 52 15.19 -3.81 7.55
CA LYS A 52 14.40 -4.96 7.94
C LYS A 52 14.56 -6.06 6.90
N ASP A 53 15.08 -7.19 7.33
CA ASP A 53 15.47 -8.29 6.44
C ASP A 53 14.34 -9.31 6.26
N TYR A 54 13.23 -8.85 5.68
CA TYR A 54 12.11 -9.70 5.29
C TYR A 54 11.32 -9.00 4.18
N ALA A 55 10.53 -9.80 3.44
CA ALA A 55 9.65 -9.25 2.41
C ALA A 55 8.36 -8.70 3.08
N THR A 56 8.18 -7.39 3.00
CA THR A 56 6.94 -6.74 3.43
C THR A 56 5.94 -6.70 2.27
N ASP A 57 4.72 -6.22 2.50
CA ASP A 57 3.67 -6.18 1.49
C ASP A 57 3.78 -4.98 0.54
N VAL A 58 3.93 -3.78 1.07
CA VAL A 58 4.02 -2.55 0.28
C VAL A 58 5.02 -1.58 0.89
N LEU A 59 5.75 -0.88 0.03
CA LEU A 59 6.62 0.23 0.41
C LEU A 59 6.18 1.47 -0.33
N SER A 60 6.20 2.62 0.36
CA SER A 60 5.88 3.93 -0.20
C SER A 60 7.14 4.77 -0.30
N PHE A 61 7.39 5.31 -1.49
CA PHE A 61 8.54 6.16 -1.76
C PHE A 61 8.04 7.55 -2.15
N PRO A 62 8.03 8.51 -1.23
CA PRO A 62 7.58 9.86 -1.54
C PRO A 62 8.43 10.50 -2.64
N GLY A 63 7.77 11.12 -3.62
CA GLY A 63 8.40 11.92 -4.66
C GLY A 63 8.15 13.39 -4.44
N ASP A 64 8.46 14.21 -5.46
CA ASP A 64 8.29 15.66 -5.37
C ASP A 64 6.84 16.06 -5.19
N ILE A 65 5.92 15.39 -5.87
CA ILE A 65 4.48 15.68 -5.78
C ILE A 65 3.77 14.52 -5.10
N LEU A 66 3.82 13.33 -5.65
CA LEU A 66 3.16 12.16 -5.08
C LEU A 66 4.19 11.08 -4.74
N GLY A 67 4.56 10.22 -5.67
CA GLY A 67 5.60 9.24 -5.44
C GLY A 67 5.31 7.87 -6.04
N ASP A 68 5.96 6.85 -5.47
CA ASP A 68 5.90 5.49 -5.95
C ASP A 68 5.52 4.51 -4.85
N LEU A 69 4.81 3.47 -5.25
CA LEU A 69 4.50 2.32 -4.41
C LEU A 69 5.18 1.10 -4.99
N VAL A 70 5.69 0.25 -4.12
CA VAL A 70 6.23 -1.06 -4.51
C VAL A 70 5.44 -2.12 -3.76
N ILE A 71 4.87 -3.07 -4.46
CA ILE A 71 4.02 -4.13 -3.89
C ILE A 71 4.67 -5.49 -4.16
N ALA A 72 4.84 -6.29 -3.10
CA ALA A 72 5.33 -7.66 -3.20
C ALA A 72 4.17 -8.58 -3.58
N THR A 73 4.24 -9.15 -4.78
CA THR A 73 3.13 -9.94 -5.32
C THR A 73 2.90 -11.24 -4.56
N GLY A 74 3.96 -11.91 -4.13
CA GLY A 74 3.83 -13.15 -3.36
C GLY A 74 3.20 -12.91 -1.99
N VAL A 75 3.64 -11.87 -1.28
CA VAL A 75 3.05 -11.47 0.00
C VAL A 75 1.58 -11.11 -0.19
N ALA A 76 1.26 -10.34 -1.21
CA ALA A 76 -0.12 -9.93 -1.49
C ALA A 76 -1.03 -11.14 -1.76
N LYS A 77 -0.55 -12.14 -2.51
CA LYS A 77 -1.32 -13.36 -2.79
C LYS A 77 -1.61 -14.14 -1.51
N ARG A 78 -0.64 -14.28 -0.63
CA ARG A 78 -0.83 -14.98 0.65
C ARG A 78 -1.81 -14.23 1.55
N GLN A 79 -1.67 -12.91 1.64
CA GLN A 79 -2.58 -12.09 2.44
C GLN A 79 -4.00 -12.14 1.92
N ALA A 80 -4.19 -12.13 0.60
CA ALA A 80 -5.50 -12.27 -0.02
C ALA A 80 -6.16 -13.60 0.37
N ARG A 81 -5.41 -14.69 0.27
CA ARG A 81 -5.88 -16.02 0.64
C ARG A 81 -6.26 -16.09 2.11
N ASP A 82 -5.41 -15.57 2.99
CA ASP A 82 -5.65 -15.58 4.43
C ASP A 82 -6.87 -14.74 4.81
N ALA A 83 -7.10 -13.65 4.09
CA ALA A 83 -8.24 -12.75 4.32
C ALA A 83 -9.53 -13.23 3.64
N GLY A 84 -9.45 -14.25 2.77
CA GLY A 84 -10.63 -14.77 2.07
C GLY A 84 -11.17 -13.88 0.97
N HIS A 85 -10.33 -13.07 0.34
CA HIS A 85 -10.73 -12.25 -0.80
C HIS A 85 -9.76 -12.38 -1.96
N SER A 86 -10.12 -11.79 -3.11
CA SER A 86 -9.32 -11.93 -4.32
C SER A 86 -7.97 -11.21 -4.20
N TYR A 87 -7.01 -11.66 -4.98
CA TYR A 87 -5.72 -10.98 -5.14
C TYR A 87 -5.92 -9.54 -5.59
N GLN A 88 -6.84 -9.31 -6.54
CA GLN A 88 -7.12 -7.97 -7.04
C GLN A 88 -7.63 -7.04 -5.91
N THR A 89 -8.48 -7.56 -5.03
CA THR A 89 -8.93 -6.80 -3.86
C THR A 89 -7.76 -6.46 -2.93
N GLU A 90 -6.86 -7.41 -2.71
CA GLU A 90 -5.69 -7.16 -1.88
C GLU A 90 -4.81 -6.06 -2.47
N LEU A 91 -4.59 -6.06 -3.78
CA LEU A 91 -3.83 -5.01 -4.44
C LEU A 91 -4.47 -3.63 -4.22
N ARG A 92 -5.79 -3.56 -4.29
CA ARG A 92 -6.53 -2.32 -4.02
C ARG A 92 -6.32 -1.84 -2.59
N VAL A 93 -6.42 -2.74 -1.63
CA VAL A 93 -6.20 -2.42 -0.21
C VAL A 93 -4.78 -1.90 0.01
N LEU A 94 -3.78 -2.60 -0.51
CA LEU A 94 -2.38 -2.23 -0.34
C LEU A 94 -2.04 -0.91 -1.04
N ALA A 95 -2.53 -0.71 -2.25
CA ALA A 95 -2.29 0.52 -3.00
C ALA A 95 -2.92 1.72 -2.29
N LEU A 96 -4.14 1.58 -1.78
CA LEU A 96 -4.81 2.64 -1.05
C LEU A 96 -4.06 3.01 0.23
N HIS A 97 -3.64 2.00 0.99
CA HIS A 97 -2.87 2.21 2.21
C HIS A 97 -1.56 2.95 1.91
N GLY A 98 -0.84 2.51 0.88
CA GLY A 98 0.40 3.17 0.46
C GLY A 98 0.17 4.60 -0.03
N LEU A 99 -0.90 4.84 -0.76
CA LEU A 99 -1.26 6.19 -1.22
C LEU A 99 -1.50 7.13 -0.03
N LEU A 100 -2.20 6.67 1.00
CA LEU A 100 -2.45 7.48 2.18
C LEU A 100 -1.14 7.84 2.89
N HIS A 101 -0.17 6.93 2.96
CA HIS A 101 1.15 7.27 3.48
C HIS A 101 1.85 8.34 2.63
N LEU A 102 1.74 8.28 1.31
CA LEU A 102 2.29 9.31 0.43
C LEU A 102 1.64 10.67 0.66
N LEU A 103 0.38 10.67 1.08
CA LEU A 103 -0.35 11.90 1.40
C LEU A 103 -0.07 12.42 2.82
N GLY A 104 0.78 11.74 3.57
CA GLY A 104 1.19 12.17 4.89
C GLY A 104 0.44 11.58 6.06
N TYR A 105 -0.50 10.67 5.83
CA TYR A 105 -1.17 9.96 6.92
C TYR A 105 -0.21 8.96 7.55
N ASP A 106 -0.21 8.89 8.89
CA ASP A 106 0.62 7.96 9.63
C ASP A 106 -0.13 7.49 10.87
N HIS A 107 -0.64 6.27 10.86
CA HIS A 107 -1.43 5.73 11.95
C HIS A 107 -0.63 5.41 13.21
N GLU A 108 0.70 5.42 13.14
CA GLU A 108 1.55 5.27 14.33
C GLU A 108 1.86 6.61 15.01
N ASP A 109 1.60 7.74 14.35
CA ASP A 109 1.77 9.05 14.95
C ASP A 109 0.76 9.21 16.10
N PRO A 110 1.21 9.52 17.34
CA PRO A 110 0.28 9.77 18.43
C PRO A 110 -0.75 10.86 18.14
N ASP A 111 -0.41 11.81 17.28
CA ASP A 111 -1.31 12.91 16.89
C ASP A 111 -2.27 12.51 15.78
N ASP A 112 -2.15 11.32 15.20
CA ASP A 112 -3.06 10.85 14.16
C ASP A 112 -4.50 10.68 14.67
N LYS A 113 -4.66 10.19 15.89
CA LYS A 113 -5.96 10.02 16.56
C LYS A 113 -7.00 9.29 15.69
N GLY A 114 -6.54 8.28 14.92
CA GLY A 114 -7.40 7.48 14.07
C GLY A 114 -7.76 8.10 12.73
N ARG A 115 -7.14 9.21 12.34
CA ARG A 115 -7.41 9.89 11.06
C ARG A 115 -7.18 8.98 9.87
N MET A 116 -6.06 8.26 9.85
CA MET A 116 -5.75 7.37 8.73
C MET A 116 -6.78 6.23 8.63
N ALA A 117 -7.11 5.61 9.75
CA ALA A 117 -8.10 4.53 9.77
C ALA A 117 -9.48 4.99 9.27
N ARG A 118 -9.92 6.17 9.69
CA ARG A 118 -11.19 6.74 9.22
C ARG A 118 -11.17 7.04 7.73
N MET A 119 -10.07 7.58 7.22
CA MET A 119 -9.92 7.86 5.80
C MET A 119 -9.90 6.57 4.99
N GLU A 120 -9.16 5.56 5.42
CA GLU A 120 -9.16 4.24 4.76
C GLU A 120 -10.57 3.66 4.69
N THR A 121 -11.29 3.67 5.80
CA THR A 121 -12.65 3.14 5.86
C THR A 121 -13.55 3.85 4.86
N ARG A 122 -13.49 5.17 4.82
CA ARG A 122 -14.30 5.97 3.91
C ARG A 122 -13.99 5.67 2.44
N LEU A 123 -12.70 5.61 2.10
CA LEU A 123 -12.30 5.39 0.72
C LEU A 123 -12.57 3.96 0.25
N ARG A 124 -12.42 2.97 1.13
CA ARG A 124 -12.78 1.59 0.83
C ARG A 124 -14.27 1.46 0.52
N ARG A 125 -15.13 2.11 1.30
CA ARG A 125 -16.57 2.15 1.04
C ARG A 125 -16.86 2.81 -0.30
N LYS A 126 -16.25 3.93 -0.58
CA LYS A 126 -16.39 4.63 -1.85
C LYS A 126 -16.00 3.73 -3.03
N GLY A 127 -14.99 2.90 -2.84
CA GLY A 127 -14.50 1.95 -3.86
C GLY A 127 -15.24 0.61 -3.90
N GLY A 128 -16.28 0.45 -3.11
CA GLY A 128 -17.09 -0.78 -3.12
C GLY A 128 -16.48 -1.97 -2.41
N LEU A 129 -15.47 -1.78 -1.56
CA LEU A 129 -14.87 -2.87 -0.80
C LEU A 129 -15.74 -3.22 0.41
N LYS A 130 -15.87 -4.52 0.69
CA LYS A 130 -16.71 -5.02 1.77
C LYS A 130 -16.17 -4.63 3.15
N ALA A 131 -17.08 -4.42 4.09
CA ALA A 131 -16.75 -4.02 5.46
C ALA A 131 -15.81 -5.00 6.18
N GLY A 132 -15.90 -6.30 5.89
CA GLY A 132 -15.03 -7.30 6.50
C GLY A 132 -13.54 -7.08 6.22
N LEU A 133 -13.21 -6.42 5.12
CA LEU A 133 -11.82 -6.10 4.78
C LEU A 133 -11.24 -5.04 5.71
N ILE A 134 -12.09 -4.16 6.22
CA ILE A 134 -11.70 -3.10 7.14
C ILE A 134 -11.25 -3.73 8.48
N GLY A 135 -12.00 -4.70 8.98
CA GLY A 135 -11.63 -5.41 10.20
C GLY A 135 -10.29 -6.12 10.07
N ARG A 136 -10.04 -6.73 8.93
CA ARG A 136 -8.76 -7.40 8.68
C ARG A 136 -7.57 -6.45 8.74
N ALA A 137 -7.70 -5.25 8.23
CA ALA A 137 -6.61 -4.27 8.23
C ALA A 137 -6.20 -3.85 9.65
N VAL A 138 -7.08 -4.02 10.62
CA VAL A 138 -6.83 -3.70 12.03
C VAL A 138 -6.37 -4.93 12.81
N ALA A 139 -6.70 -6.12 12.34
CA ALA A 139 -6.47 -7.38 13.03
C ALA A 139 -5.18 -8.13 12.68
N PRO A 140 -4.35 -7.73 11.69
CA PRO A 140 -3.13 -8.48 11.40
C PRO A 140 -2.19 -8.48 12.61
N PRO A 141 -1.27 -9.45 12.68
CA PRO A 141 -0.31 -9.51 13.77
C PRO A 141 0.41 -8.18 13.96
N ALA A 142 0.74 -7.85 15.20
CA ALA A 142 1.39 -6.58 15.54
C ALA A 142 2.62 -6.29 14.67
N ALA A 143 3.38 -7.31 14.31
CA ALA A 143 4.54 -7.16 13.44
C ALA A 143 4.18 -6.60 12.06
N ALA A 144 3.10 -7.08 11.46
CA ALA A 144 2.66 -6.60 10.15
C ALA A 144 2.18 -5.15 10.22
N SER A 145 1.48 -4.79 11.29
CA SER A 145 1.01 -3.41 11.47
C SER A 145 2.16 -2.43 11.69
N SER A 146 3.12 -2.79 12.53
CA SER A 146 4.27 -1.95 12.77
C SER A 146 5.14 -1.80 11.53
N GLU A 147 5.20 -2.83 10.71
CA GLU A 147 5.92 -2.78 9.45
C GLU A 147 5.36 -1.74 8.49
N SER A 148 4.05 -1.68 8.37
CA SER A 148 3.42 -0.75 7.46
C SER A 148 3.77 0.70 7.80
N ALA A 149 3.68 1.06 9.06
CA ALA A 149 3.94 2.43 9.47
C ALA A 149 5.41 2.79 9.40
N SER A 150 6.28 1.92 9.87
CA SER A 150 7.70 2.22 9.80
C SER A 150 8.23 2.28 8.37
N ARG A 151 7.57 1.66 7.39
CA ARG A 151 7.94 1.79 5.98
C ARG A 151 7.90 3.23 5.49
N ALA A 152 6.81 3.91 5.76
CA ALA A 152 6.66 5.30 5.33
C ALA A 152 7.72 6.20 5.93
N ALA A 153 8.05 5.99 7.21
CA ALA A 153 9.06 6.79 7.88
C ALA A 153 10.47 6.56 7.32
N ALA A 154 10.81 5.33 6.93
CA ALA A 154 12.14 5.01 6.44
C ALA A 154 12.45 5.56 5.06
N ILE A 155 11.45 5.90 4.28
CA ILE A 155 11.62 6.27 2.88
C ILE A 155 11.77 7.78 2.69
N ARG A 156 11.58 8.55 3.71
CA ARG A 156 11.66 10.01 3.67
C ARG A 156 13.09 10.53 3.77
N LYS A 157 13.97 9.99 3.04
CA LYS A 157 15.34 10.49 3.07
C LYS A 157 15.66 11.31 1.85
#